data_cf45ea0139255303abcc6b382804c5f2
#
_entry.id   cf45ea0139255303abcc6b382804c5f2
#
_cell.length_a   1.000
_cell.length_b   1.000
_cell.length_c   1.000
_cell.angle_alpha   90.00
_cell.angle_beta   90.00
_cell.angle_gamma   90.00
#
_symmetry.space_group_name_H-M   'P 1'
#
loop_
_entity.id
_entity.type
_entity.pdbx_description
1 polymer ?
#
loop_
_entity_poly.entity_id
_entity_poly.type
_entity_poly.pdbx_seq_one_letter_code
_entity_poly.pdbx_strand_id
1 'polypeptide(L)'
;MQSWSLPSSQTLQANSCLTRVMDQHKLSREQWEERIQVWHAEHSGMLKENAMLEYLKIAQDLEMYGINYFEIKNKKGTDLWLGVDALGLNIYEKDDKLTPKIGFPWSEIRNISFNDKKFVIKPIDKKAPDFVFYAPRLRINKRILQLCMGNHELYMRRRKPDTIEVQQMKAQAREEKHQKQLERQQLENEKKKRETIEREKEQMLREKEELLMRLQEYEVKTQKAEKELSDQIQRAIQLEEERRRAQEEAERLEADRLAALQAKEELERQTMDQIKSQEQLATELAEYTAKIALLEEARRRKESEVEEWQIRAKEAQEDLVKTKEELHLVMTAPPPPPPPVYEPVNYHVHDNLQDEGSEYSAYSAEFSSEGIRNDRNEEKRITEAEKNERVQRQLRALTDELAQARDENKRTHNDIIHSENMRQGRDKYKTLRQIRQGNTKQRIDEFEAM
;
A
#
# COMPACT_ATOMS: atom_id res chain seq x y z
N MET A 1 25.71 18.47 -5.15
CA MET A 1 24.34 17.90 -5.24
C MET A 1 23.70 18.46 -6.51
N GLN A 2 23.68 17.67 -7.60
CA GLN A 2 22.94 18.08 -8.79
C GLN A 2 21.49 17.74 -8.52
N SER A 3 20.65 18.79 -8.33
CA SER A 3 19.21 18.64 -8.24
C SER A 3 18.68 18.20 -9.60
N TRP A 4 17.83 17.19 -9.60
CA TRP A 4 17.03 16.85 -10.76
C TRP A 4 16.10 18.02 -11.05
N SER A 5 16.34 18.73 -12.16
CA SER A 5 15.36 19.65 -12.70
C SER A 5 14.37 18.86 -13.58
N LEU A 6 13.09 19.15 -13.44
CA LEU A 6 12.06 18.68 -14.37
C LEU A 6 12.48 18.97 -15.82
N PRO A 7 12.26 18.04 -16.76
CA PRO A 7 12.43 18.35 -18.16
C PRO A 7 11.55 19.57 -18.51
N SER A 8 12.17 20.57 -19.13
CA SER A 8 11.42 21.75 -19.59
C SER A 8 10.29 21.34 -20.53
N SER A 9 9.24 22.13 -20.61
CA SER A 9 8.09 21.91 -21.50
C SER A 9 8.50 21.60 -22.96
N GLN A 10 9.67 22.10 -23.38
CA GLN A 10 10.26 21.81 -24.70
C GLN A 10 10.77 20.36 -24.84
N THR A 11 11.25 19.75 -23.73
CA THR A 11 11.73 18.36 -23.74
C THR A 11 10.57 17.36 -23.83
N LEU A 12 9.42 17.69 -23.28
CA LEU A 12 8.19 16.92 -23.41
C LEU A 12 7.66 16.89 -24.85
N GLN A 13 7.87 17.97 -25.63
CA GLN A 13 7.46 18.03 -27.03
C GLN A 13 8.31 17.14 -27.96
N ALA A 14 9.58 16.93 -27.63
CA ALA A 14 10.51 16.19 -28.50
C ALA A 14 10.37 14.67 -28.41
N ASN A 15 9.56 14.14 -27.50
CA ASN A 15 9.49 12.71 -27.25
C ASN A 15 8.23 12.09 -27.88
N SER A 16 8.40 11.47 -29.07
CA SER A 16 7.31 10.85 -29.83
C SER A 16 6.55 9.76 -29.05
N CYS A 17 7.20 9.13 -28.08
CA CYS A 17 6.55 8.15 -27.19
C CYS A 17 5.58 8.84 -26.23
N LEU A 18 5.96 9.97 -25.66
CA LEU A 18 5.12 10.73 -24.72
C LEU A 18 3.89 11.29 -25.43
N THR A 19 4.05 11.83 -26.65
CA THR A 19 2.95 12.30 -27.49
C THR A 19 1.92 11.22 -27.73
N ARG A 20 2.37 9.99 -28.02
CA ARG A 20 1.47 8.85 -28.25
C ARG A 20 0.66 8.48 -26.98
N VAL A 21 1.26 8.56 -25.80
CA VAL A 21 0.57 8.29 -24.53
C VAL A 21 -0.44 9.42 -24.25
N MET A 22 -0.06 10.67 -24.49
CA MET A 22 -0.96 11.81 -24.32
C MET A 22 -2.19 11.70 -25.23
N ASP A 23 -2.00 11.27 -26.47
CA ASP A 23 -3.09 11.09 -27.44
C ASP A 23 -4.11 10.01 -27.05
N GLN A 24 -3.71 9.06 -26.22
CA GLN A 24 -4.58 7.96 -25.74
C GLN A 24 -5.48 8.36 -24.56
N HIS A 25 -5.27 9.54 -23.98
CA HIS A 25 -6.00 9.98 -22.81
C HIS A 25 -6.67 11.33 -23.06
N LYS A 26 -7.84 11.52 -22.45
CA LYS A 26 -8.62 12.77 -22.53
C LYS A 26 -8.12 13.81 -21.53
N LEU A 27 -6.80 14.00 -21.48
CA LEU A 27 -6.16 14.95 -20.57
C LEU A 27 -5.50 16.06 -21.36
N SER A 28 -5.65 17.30 -20.89
CA SER A 28 -4.92 18.42 -21.46
C SER A 28 -3.42 18.32 -21.13
N ARG A 29 -2.61 19.07 -21.86
CA ARG A 29 -1.18 19.14 -21.62
C ARG A 29 -0.86 19.65 -20.21
N GLU A 30 -1.57 20.66 -19.74
CA GLU A 30 -1.43 21.25 -18.42
C GLU A 30 -1.73 20.24 -17.32
N GLN A 31 -2.79 19.44 -17.49
CA GLN A 31 -3.13 18.36 -16.57
C GLN A 31 -2.06 17.28 -16.51
N TRP A 32 -1.42 16.95 -17.65
CA TRP A 32 -0.29 16.04 -17.68
C TRP A 32 0.94 16.61 -16.95
N GLU A 33 1.25 17.89 -17.17
CA GLU A 33 2.37 18.58 -16.53
C GLU A 33 2.18 18.61 -14.99
N GLU A 34 0.98 18.96 -14.52
CA GLU A 34 0.65 18.96 -13.10
C GLU A 34 0.83 17.55 -12.46
N ARG A 35 0.30 16.52 -13.09
CA ARG A 35 0.43 15.13 -12.61
C ARG A 35 1.88 14.67 -12.56
N ILE A 36 2.64 14.95 -13.60
CA ILE A 36 4.07 14.62 -13.63
C ILE A 36 4.81 15.37 -12.52
N GLN A 37 4.46 16.62 -12.21
CA GLN A 37 5.05 17.38 -11.11
C GLN A 37 4.75 16.76 -9.76
N VAL A 38 3.50 16.34 -9.52
CA VAL A 38 3.10 15.65 -8.27
C VAL A 38 3.91 14.37 -8.08
N TRP A 39 3.96 13.52 -9.10
CA TRP A 39 4.71 12.25 -9.04
C TRP A 39 6.22 12.46 -8.92
N HIS A 40 6.76 13.50 -9.57
CA HIS A 40 8.16 13.87 -9.44
C HIS A 40 8.49 14.36 -8.02
N ALA A 41 7.58 15.12 -7.40
CA ALA A 41 7.76 15.64 -6.04
C ALA A 41 7.88 14.52 -4.99
N GLU A 42 7.23 13.37 -5.20
CA GLU A 42 7.38 12.20 -4.33
C GLU A 42 8.80 11.61 -4.30
N HIS A 43 9.57 11.86 -5.36
CA HIS A 43 10.97 11.45 -5.47
C HIS A 43 11.95 12.54 -5.03
N SER A 44 11.44 13.65 -4.50
CA SER A 44 12.26 14.76 -4.00
C SER A 44 13.18 14.27 -2.87
N GLY A 45 14.46 14.66 -2.95
CA GLY A 45 15.48 14.22 -1.98
C GLY A 45 16.11 12.84 -2.25
N MET A 46 15.63 12.12 -3.26
CA MET A 46 16.25 10.87 -3.68
C MET A 46 17.54 11.10 -4.50
N LEU A 47 18.56 10.29 -4.25
CA LEU A 47 19.76 10.32 -5.10
C LEU A 47 19.43 9.85 -6.52
N LYS A 48 20.07 10.44 -7.52
CA LYS A 48 19.86 10.13 -8.95
C LYS A 48 19.96 8.63 -9.23
N GLU A 49 21.00 7.97 -8.69
CA GLU A 49 21.19 6.53 -8.91
C GLU A 49 20.04 5.70 -8.30
N ASN A 50 19.53 6.11 -7.14
CA ASN A 50 18.43 5.42 -6.48
C ASN A 50 17.12 5.57 -7.28
N ALA A 51 16.84 6.77 -7.79
CA ALA A 51 15.68 7.02 -8.63
C ALA A 51 15.75 6.21 -9.95
N MET A 52 16.94 6.14 -10.56
CA MET A 52 17.16 5.30 -11.73
C MET A 52 16.94 3.82 -11.43
N LEU A 53 17.40 3.34 -10.27
CA LEU A 53 17.20 1.96 -9.85
C LEU A 53 15.73 1.64 -9.58
N GLU A 54 14.98 2.55 -8.97
CA GLU A 54 13.53 2.36 -8.77
C GLU A 54 12.79 2.32 -10.10
N TYR A 55 13.10 3.21 -11.02
CA TYR A 55 12.56 3.16 -12.37
C TYR A 55 12.84 1.81 -13.05
N LEU A 56 14.10 1.36 -13.01
CA LEU A 56 14.49 0.09 -13.64
C LEU A 56 13.83 -1.13 -12.98
N LYS A 57 13.61 -1.10 -11.67
CA LYS A 57 12.90 -2.16 -10.95
C LYS A 57 11.46 -2.33 -11.45
N ILE A 58 10.79 -1.22 -11.72
CA ILE A 58 9.42 -1.25 -12.27
C ILE A 58 9.45 -1.61 -13.77
N ALA A 59 10.32 -0.95 -14.53
CA ALA A 59 10.40 -1.14 -15.99
C ALA A 59 10.73 -2.60 -16.38
N GLN A 60 11.58 -3.30 -15.63
CA GLN A 60 11.95 -4.68 -15.91
C GLN A 60 10.78 -5.68 -15.87
N ASP A 61 9.71 -5.33 -15.14
CA ASP A 61 8.54 -6.18 -14.99
C ASP A 61 7.56 -6.06 -16.17
N LEU A 62 7.74 -5.04 -17.03
CA LEU A 62 6.97 -4.90 -18.25
C LEU A 62 7.31 -6.04 -19.23
N GLU A 63 6.28 -6.55 -19.91
CA GLU A 63 6.38 -7.74 -20.76
C GLU A 63 7.46 -7.60 -21.85
N MET A 64 7.49 -6.44 -22.53
CA MET A 64 8.41 -6.20 -23.65
C MET A 64 9.79 -5.69 -23.22
N TYR A 65 9.99 -5.37 -21.94
CA TYR A 65 11.25 -4.79 -21.46
C TYR A 65 12.43 -5.76 -21.61
N GLY A 66 13.49 -5.29 -22.27
CA GLY A 66 14.74 -6.06 -22.43
C GLY A 66 14.66 -7.15 -23.49
N ILE A 67 13.60 -7.20 -24.29
CA ILE A 67 13.45 -8.19 -25.36
C ILE A 67 13.74 -7.55 -26.72
N ASN A 68 14.59 -8.19 -27.50
CA ASN A 68 14.84 -7.83 -28.88
C ASN A 68 14.04 -8.75 -29.81
N TYR A 69 13.11 -8.20 -30.57
CA TYR A 69 12.20 -8.94 -31.44
C TYR A 69 12.72 -9.02 -32.87
N PHE A 70 12.61 -10.22 -33.47
CA PHE A 70 12.95 -10.48 -34.85
C PHE A 70 11.83 -11.28 -35.53
N GLU A 71 11.49 -10.88 -36.75
CA GLU A 71 10.57 -11.66 -37.58
C GLU A 71 11.25 -12.96 -38.01
N ILE A 72 10.58 -14.07 -37.84
CA ILE A 72 11.03 -15.40 -38.23
C ILE A 72 9.87 -16.18 -38.86
N LYS A 73 10.22 -17.26 -39.55
CA LYS A 73 9.25 -18.26 -40.02
C LYS A 73 9.63 -19.64 -39.51
N ASN A 74 8.63 -20.43 -39.14
CA ASN A 74 8.85 -21.86 -38.86
C ASN A 74 9.02 -22.65 -40.16
N LYS A 75 9.19 -23.97 -40.05
CA LYS A 75 9.32 -24.86 -41.22
C LYS A 75 8.08 -24.86 -42.13
N LYS A 76 6.90 -24.60 -41.58
CA LYS A 76 5.64 -24.48 -42.33
C LYS A 76 5.46 -23.15 -43.03
N GLY A 77 6.33 -22.17 -42.75
CA GLY A 77 6.24 -20.83 -43.30
C GLY A 77 5.39 -19.86 -42.50
N THR A 78 4.91 -20.23 -41.29
CA THR A 78 4.15 -19.36 -40.40
C THR A 78 5.02 -18.21 -39.91
N ASP A 79 4.51 -16.99 -39.99
CA ASP A 79 5.15 -15.78 -39.48
C ASP A 79 5.05 -15.71 -37.97
N LEU A 80 6.18 -15.60 -37.29
CA LEU A 80 6.30 -15.55 -35.84
C LEU A 80 7.31 -14.48 -35.41
N TRP A 81 7.35 -14.16 -34.14
CA TRP A 81 8.41 -13.34 -33.56
C TRP A 81 9.33 -14.17 -32.67
N LEU A 82 10.62 -13.98 -32.87
CA LEU A 82 11.66 -14.43 -31.97
C LEU A 82 12.02 -13.27 -31.05
N GLY A 83 11.88 -13.44 -29.73
CA GLY A 83 12.41 -12.54 -28.72
C GLY A 83 13.70 -13.07 -28.13
N VAL A 84 14.74 -12.25 -28.16
CA VAL A 84 16.03 -12.54 -27.51
C VAL A 84 16.12 -11.69 -26.27
N ASP A 85 16.27 -12.30 -25.09
CA ASP A 85 16.35 -11.64 -23.81
C ASP A 85 17.53 -12.14 -22.93
N ALA A 86 17.65 -11.59 -21.75
CA ALA A 86 18.71 -11.95 -20.80
C ALA A 86 18.61 -13.38 -20.27
N LEU A 87 17.45 -14.04 -20.38
CA LEU A 87 17.17 -15.37 -19.81
C LEU A 87 17.11 -16.47 -20.88
N GLY A 88 17.01 -16.10 -22.14
CA GLY A 88 16.89 -17.06 -23.22
C GLY A 88 16.23 -16.51 -24.49
N LEU A 89 15.59 -17.42 -25.20
CA LEU A 89 14.85 -17.16 -26.43
C LEU A 89 13.37 -17.47 -26.18
N ASN A 90 12.50 -16.58 -26.65
CA ASN A 90 11.07 -16.75 -26.55
C ASN A 90 10.41 -16.59 -27.92
N ILE A 91 9.39 -17.40 -28.20
CA ILE A 91 8.61 -17.36 -29.42
C ILE A 91 7.24 -16.76 -29.14
N TYR A 92 6.84 -15.86 -30.04
CA TYR A 92 5.57 -15.14 -29.96
C TYR A 92 4.80 -15.32 -31.29
N GLU A 93 3.49 -15.27 -31.19
CA GLU A 93 2.64 -15.16 -32.36
C GLU A 93 2.81 -13.81 -33.04
N LYS A 94 2.45 -13.72 -34.33
CA LYS A 94 2.62 -12.51 -35.13
C LYS A 94 1.89 -11.31 -34.51
N ASP A 95 0.70 -11.55 -33.96
CA ASP A 95 -0.19 -10.51 -33.47
C ASP A 95 -0.04 -10.26 -31.95
N ASP A 96 0.71 -11.12 -31.23
CA ASP A 96 0.91 -11.01 -29.79
C ASP A 96 2.40 -11.02 -29.41
N LYS A 97 2.96 -9.82 -29.19
CA LYS A 97 4.35 -9.64 -28.71
C LYS A 97 4.46 -9.60 -27.18
N LEU A 98 3.34 -9.61 -26.46
CA LEU A 98 3.34 -9.50 -25.01
C LEU A 98 3.39 -10.87 -24.36
N THR A 99 2.70 -11.85 -24.93
CA THR A 99 2.54 -13.18 -24.35
C THR A 99 3.34 -14.21 -25.15
N PRO A 100 4.55 -14.59 -24.70
CA PRO A 100 5.30 -15.64 -25.37
C PRO A 100 4.57 -16.97 -25.23
N LYS A 101 4.65 -17.81 -26.24
CA LYS A 101 4.06 -19.16 -26.30
C LYS A 101 5.06 -20.24 -25.89
N ILE A 102 6.30 -20.09 -26.29
CA ILE A 102 7.36 -21.07 -26.09
C ILE A 102 8.62 -20.35 -25.66
N GLY A 103 9.35 -20.93 -24.70
CA GLY A 103 10.61 -20.38 -24.21
C GLY A 103 11.75 -21.39 -24.15
N PHE A 104 12.94 -20.96 -24.52
CA PHE A 104 14.18 -21.72 -24.45
C PHE A 104 15.19 -20.99 -23.58
N PRO A 105 15.38 -21.40 -22.29
CA PRO A 105 16.38 -20.79 -21.43
C PRO A 105 17.79 -21.06 -21.93
N TRP A 106 18.73 -20.16 -21.69
CA TRP A 106 20.13 -20.33 -22.07
C TRP A 106 20.74 -21.63 -21.53
N SER A 107 20.28 -22.10 -20.36
CA SER A 107 20.72 -23.36 -19.76
C SER A 107 20.35 -24.61 -20.54
N GLU A 108 19.48 -24.53 -21.55
CA GLU A 108 19.06 -25.66 -22.36
C GLU A 108 19.65 -25.61 -23.78
N ILE A 109 20.35 -24.54 -24.13
CA ILE A 109 20.92 -24.34 -25.47
C ILE A 109 22.39 -24.75 -25.45
N ARG A 110 22.76 -25.71 -26.31
CA ARG A 110 24.13 -26.17 -26.48
C ARG A 110 24.88 -25.41 -27.54
N ASN A 111 24.27 -25.23 -28.70
CA ASN A 111 24.91 -24.60 -29.85
C ASN A 111 23.89 -23.83 -30.68
N ILE A 112 24.34 -22.72 -31.22
CA ILE A 112 23.56 -21.91 -32.17
C ILE A 112 24.39 -21.76 -33.44
N SER A 113 23.75 -22.01 -34.60
CA SER A 113 24.39 -21.86 -35.90
C SER A 113 23.37 -21.38 -36.94
N PHE A 114 23.85 -20.78 -37.99
CA PHE A 114 23.02 -20.45 -39.13
C PHE A 114 23.74 -20.67 -40.46
N ASN A 115 22.96 -20.95 -41.48
CA ASN A 115 23.38 -21.01 -42.85
C ASN A 115 22.39 -20.23 -43.71
N ASP A 116 22.83 -19.13 -44.31
CA ASP A 116 22.01 -18.15 -45.02
C ASP A 116 20.79 -17.71 -44.19
N LYS A 117 19.59 -18.05 -44.60
CA LYS A 117 18.33 -17.72 -43.89
C LYS A 117 17.96 -18.70 -42.78
N LYS A 118 18.48 -19.92 -42.84
CA LYS A 118 18.17 -20.99 -41.88
C LYS A 118 18.99 -20.81 -40.61
N PHE A 119 18.32 -20.70 -39.51
CA PHE A 119 18.91 -20.61 -38.17
C PHE A 119 18.60 -21.90 -37.39
N VAL A 120 19.61 -22.45 -36.74
CA VAL A 120 19.52 -23.74 -36.03
C VAL A 120 20.00 -23.57 -34.61
N ILE A 121 19.19 -23.95 -33.66
CA ILE A 121 19.52 -24.02 -32.24
C ILE A 121 19.52 -25.48 -31.83
N LYS A 122 20.65 -25.94 -31.30
CA LYS A 122 20.81 -27.31 -30.84
C LYS A 122 20.62 -27.33 -29.31
N PRO A 123 19.65 -28.08 -28.80
CA PRO A 123 19.46 -28.24 -27.37
C PRO A 123 20.56 -29.07 -26.69
N ILE A 124 20.72 -28.95 -25.40
CA ILE A 124 21.61 -29.79 -24.58
C ILE A 124 21.08 -31.23 -24.56
N ASP A 125 19.75 -31.39 -24.48
CA ASP A 125 19.12 -32.70 -24.57
C ASP A 125 19.31 -33.30 -25.96
N LYS A 126 20.19 -34.30 -26.06
CA LYS A 126 20.49 -35.00 -27.31
C LYS A 126 19.30 -35.77 -27.92
N LYS A 127 18.23 -36.01 -27.13
CA LYS A 127 17.00 -36.65 -27.58
C LYS A 127 16.01 -35.69 -28.22
N ALA A 128 16.16 -34.39 -27.96
CA ALA A 128 15.32 -33.37 -28.55
C ALA A 128 15.81 -33.04 -29.98
N PRO A 129 14.91 -32.76 -30.92
CA PRO A 129 15.27 -32.33 -32.26
C PRO A 129 15.89 -30.94 -32.24
N ASP A 130 16.59 -30.57 -33.31
CA ASP A 130 17.09 -29.23 -33.51
C ASP A 130 15.93 -28.25 -33.73
N PHE A 131 15.95 -27.12 -33.01
CA PHE A 131 15.02 -26.05 -33.24
C PHE A 131 15.45 -25.21 -34.45
N VAL A 132 14.61 -25.15 -35.46
CA VAL A 132 14.94 -24.56 -36.76
C VAL A 132 13.92 -23.49 -37.15
N PHE A 133 14.42 -22.31 -37.46
CA PHE A 133 13.61 -21.25 -38.05
C PHE A 133 14.32 -20.54 -39.20
N TYR A 134 13.60 -19.72 -39.93
CA TYR A 134 14.10 -18.98 -41.09
C TYR A 134 13.91 -17.47 -40.86
N ALA A 135 14.99 -16.72 -41.00
CA ALA A 135 14.94 -15.26 -40.99
C ALA A 135 14.80 -14.71 -42.40
N PRO A 136 14.23 -13.53 -42.59
CA PRO A 136 14.04 -12.93 -43.91
C PRO A 136 15.35 -12.68 -44.67
N ARG A 137 16.42 -12.35 -43.95
CA ARG A 137 17.73 -11.95 -44.52
C ARG A 137 18.87 -12.45 -43.63
N LEU A 138 19.99 -12.79 -44.28
CA LEU A 138 21.25 -13.20 -43.65
C LEU A 138 21.71 -12.21 -42.54
N ARG A 139 21.60 -10.92 -42.79
CA ARG A 139 21.99 -9.88 -41.83
C ARG A 139 21.24 -10.01 -40.50
N ILE A 140 19.98 -10.45 -40.52
CA ILE A 140 19.17 -10.66 -39.33
C ILE A 140 19.73 -11.83 -38.53
N ASN A 141 20.07 -12.95 -39.15
CA ASN A 141 20.69 -14.11 -38.51
C ASN A 141 22.02 -13.75 -37.83
N LYS A 142 22.87 -12.96 -38.53
CA LYS A 142 24.11 -12.45 -37.92
C LYS A 142 23.82 -11.64 -36.64
N ARG A 143 22.81 -10.78 -36.67
CA ARG A 143 22.43 -9.96 -35.52
C ARG A 143 21.81 -10.78 -34.36
N ILE A 144 20.99 -11.77 -34.72
CA ILE A 144 20.42 -12.71 -33.72
C ILE A 144 21.56 -13.46 -33.04
N LEU A 145 22.50 -14.05 -33.79
CA LEU A 145 23.63 -14.77 -33.22
C LEU A 145 24.47 -13.88 -32.32
N GLN A 146 24.80 -12.66 -32.73
CA GLN A 146 25.57 -11.70 -31.93
C GLN A 146 24.88 -11.36 -30.61
N LEU A 147 23.56 -11.15 -30.65
CA LEU A 147 22.78 -10.89 -29.43
C LEU A 147 22.68 -12.13 -28.54
N CYS A 148 22.51 -13.30 -29.12
CA CYS A 148 22.50 -14.57 -28.36
C CYS A 148 23.83 -14.79 -27.65
N MET A 149 24.95 -14.60 -28.34
CA MET A 149 26.29 -14.73 -27.77
C MET A 149 26.49 -13.74 -26.60
N GLY A 150 26.18 -12.46 -26.82
CA GLY A 150 26.33 -11.43 -25.78
C GLY A 150 25.45 -11.67 -24.56
N ASN A 151 24.17 -12.04 -24.78
CA ASN A 151 23.28 -12.35 -23.67
C ASN A 151 23.69 -13.62 -22.92
N HIS A 152 24.09 -14.66 -23.65
CA HIS A 152 24.57 -15.90 -23.06
C HIS A 152 25.88 -15.67 -22.28
N GLU A 153 26.83 -14.93 -22.80
CA GLU A 153 28.06 -14.56 -22.07
C GLU A 153 27.75 -13.84 -20.76
N LEU A 154 26.85 -12.85 -20.78
CA LEU A 154 26.40 -12.17 -19.58
C LEU A 154 25.66 -13.11 -18.59
N TYR A 155 24.84 -14.01 -19.13
CA TYR A 155 24.16 -15.04 -18.35
C TYR A 155 25.17 -15.95 -17.64
N MET A 156 26.20 -16.41 -18.35
CA MET A 156 27.26 -17.27 -17.83
C MET A 156 28.14 -16.53 -16.84
N ARG A 157 28.55 -15.29 -17.16
CA ARG A 157 29.35 -14.45 -16.27
C ARG A 157 28.68 -14.25 -14.91
N ARG A 158 27.37 -14.08 -14.88
CA ARG A 158 26.61 -13.95 -13.62
C ARG A 158 26.58 -15.23 -12.80
N ARG A 159 26.88 -16.39 -13.39
CA ARG A 159 26.86 -17.72 -12.75
C ARG A 159 28.24 -18.30 -12.50
N LYS A 160 29.29 -17.70 -13.06
CA LYS A 160 30.66 -18.07 -12.70
C LYS A 160 30.92 -17.69 -11.25
N PRO A 161 31.56 -18.58 -10.47
CA PRO A 161 32.00 -18.21 -9.13
C PRO A 161 32.97 -17.03 -9.24
N ASP A 162 32.79 -16.07 -8.38
CA ASP A 162 33.69 -14.92 -8.32
C ASP A 162 35.08 -15.38 -7.85
N THR A 163 36.12 -14.75 -8.34
CA THR A 163 37.47 -14.94 -7.79
C THR A 163 37.51 -14.59 -6.29
N ILE A 164 38.45 -15.14 -5.55
CA ILE A 164 38.56 -14.92 -4.09
C ILE A 164 38.63 -13.43 -3.78
N GLU A 165 39.36 -12.64 -4.58
CA GLU A 165 39.48 -11.18 -4.40
C GLU A 165 38.12 -10.47 -4.61
N VAL A 166 37.39 -10.87 -5.64
CA VAL A 166 36.04 -10.32 -5.94
C VAL A 166 35.05 -10.73 -4.85
N GLN A 167 35.15 -11.96 -4.32
CA GLN A 167 34.34 -12.40 -3.17
C GLN A 167 34.63 -11.58 -1.92
N GLN A 168 35.90 -11.32 -1.63
CA GLN A 168 36.31 -10.48 -0.50
C GLN A 168 35.80 -9.04 -0.66
N MET A 169 36.02 -8.40 -1.82
CA MET A 169 35.48 -7.06 -2.10
C MET A 169 33.94 -7.02 -2.00
N LYS A 170 33.26 -8.03 -2.51
CA LYS A 170 31.80 -8.13 -2.38
C LYS A 170 31.35 -8.34 -0.94
N ALA A 171 32.11 -9.10 -0.15
CA ALA A 171 31.84 -9.28 1.27
C ALA A 171 31.98 -7.97 2.04
N GLN A 172 33.10 -7.26 1.84
CA GLN A 172 33.36 -5.93 2.44
C GLN A 172 32.26 -4.92 2.03
N ALA A 173 31.93 -4.85 0.75
CA ALA A 173 30.88 -3.94 0.26
C ALA A 173 29.50 -4.27 0.83
N ARG A 174 29.20 -5.56 1.08
CA ARG A 174 27.94 -5.98 1.76
C ARG A 174 27.94 -5.56 3.20
N GLU A 175 29.07 -5.73 3.89
CA GLU A 175 29.23 -5.37 5.29
C GLU A 175 29.13 -3.86 5.50
N GLU A 176 29.80 -3.06 4.67
CA GLU A 176 29.65 -1.61 4.67
C GLU A 176 28.22 -1.17 4.37
N LYS A 177 27.57 -1.81 3.40
CA LYS A 177 26.18 -1.53 3.08
C LYS A 177 25.26 -1.90 4.24
N HIS A 178 25.54 -3.02 4.90
CA HIS A 178 24.77 -3.47 6.06
C HIS A 178 24.95 -2.50 7.25
N GLN A 179 26.18 -2.08 7.53
CA GLN A 179 26.44 -1.08 8.57
C GLN A 179 25.74 0.24 8.29
N LYS A 180 25.88 0.77 7.06
CA LYS A 180 25.15 1.98 6.63
C LYS A 180 23.63 1.83 6.72
N GLN A 181 23.12 0.63 6.46
CA GLN A 181 21.69 0.36 6.57
C GLN A 181 21.25 0.31 8.03
N LEU A 182 22.04 -0.30 8.92
CA LEU A 182 21.80 -0.31 10.36
C LEU A 182 21.84 1.09 10.96
N GLU A 183 22.85 1.89 10.61
CA GLU A 183 22.95 3.29 11.03
C GLU A 183 21.73 4.11 10.57
N ARG A 184 21.31 3.92 9.31
CA ARG A 184 20.09 4.58 8.80
C ARG A 184 18.85 4.14 9.53
N GLN A 185 18.70 2.85 9.81
CA GLN A 185 17.57 2.33 10.58
C GLN A 185 17.56 2.85 12.01
N GLN A 186 18.73 2.91 12.65
CA GLN A 186 18.87 3.48 13.99
C GLN A 186 18.48 4.96 14.00
N LEU A 187 19.00 5.73 13.04
CA LEU A 187 18.70 7.16 12.89
C LEU A 187 17.21 7.39 12.55
N GLU A 188 16.64 6.55 11.71
CA GLU A 188 15.20 6.61 11.38
C GLU A 188 14.33 6.23 12.58
N ASN A 189 14.71 5.20 13.32
CA ASN A 189 14.03 4.81 14.56
C ASN A 189 14.12 5.89 15.63
N GLU A 190 15.27 6.54 15.74
CA GLU A 190 15.46 7.66 16.66
C GLU A 190 14.64 8.88 16.26
N LYS A 191 14.56 9.18 14.96
CA LYS A 191 13.66 10.22 14.44
C LYS A 191 12.20 9.89 14.72
N LYS A 192 11.78 8.67 14.44
CA LYS A 192 10.41 8.22 14.73
C LYS A 192 10.08 8.29 16.22
N LYS A 193 11.03 7.90 17.09
CA LYS A 193 10.85 8.06 18.55
C LYS A 193 10.73 9.52 18.96
N ARG A 194 11.52 10.41 18.40
CA ARG A 194 11.42 11.86 18.67
C ARG A 194 10.08 12.42 18.16
N GLU A 195 9.68 12.05 16.95
CA GLU A 195 8.40 12.49 16.38
C GLU A 195 7.18 11.91 17.14
N THR A 196 7.28 10.69 17.68
CA THR A 196 6.21 10.14 18.53
C THR A 196 6.12 10.87 19.85
N ILE A 197 7.26 11.10 20.50
CA ILE A 197 7.32 11.87 21.77
C ILE A 197 6.81 13.30 21.55
N GLU A 198 7.14 13.92 20.43
CA GLU A 198 6.68 15.27 20.12
C GLU A 198 5.17 15.32 19.84
N ARG A 199 4.65 14.33 19.13
CA ARG A 199 3.19 14.15 18.93
C ARG A 199 2.45 13.88 20.23
N GLU A 200 3.00 13.00 21.08
CA GLU A 200 2.42 12.71 22.40
C GLU A 200 2.41 13.96 23.29
N LYS A 201 3.50 14.73 23.26
CA LYS A 201 3.59 16.00 23.96
C LYS A 201 2.58 17.02 23.45
N GLU A 202 2.40 17.10 22.14
CA GLU A 202 1.41 17.98 21.51
C GLU A 202 -0.04 17.53 21.81
N GLN A 203 -0.29 16.22 21.83
CA GLN A 203 -1.57 15.67 22.25
C GLN A 203 -1.87 15.98 23.72
N MET A 204 -0.90 15.75 24.60
CA MET A 204 -1.02 16.09 26.02
C MET A 204 -1.27 17.58 26.26
N LEU A 205 -0.65 18.45 25.46
CA LEU A 205 -0.91 19.90 25.53
C LEU A 205 -2.34 20.22 25.07
N ARG A 206 -2.81 19.64 23.99
CA ARG A 206 -4.19 19.81 23.51
C ARG A 206 -5.22 19.28 24.50
N GLU A 207 -4.98 18.09 25.05
CA GLU A 207 -5.85 17.50 26.09
C GLU A 207 -5.88 18.36 27.34
N LYS A 208 -4.72 18.92 27.74
CA LYS A 208 -4.65 19.86 28.86
C LYS A 208 -5.45 21.14 28.58
N GLU A 209 -5.33 21.71 27.37
CA GLU A 209 -6.10 22.89 26.98
C GLU A 209 -7.61 22.58 26.92
N GLU A 210 -7.96 21.41 26.38
CA GLU A 210 -9.35 20.97 26.33
C GLU A 210 -9.94 20.73 27.73
N LEU A 211 -9.16 20.11 28.62
CA LEU A 211 -9.54 19.91 30.00
C LEU A 211 -9.70 21.25 30.74
N LEU A 212 -8.82 22.22 30.51
CA LEU A 212 -8.94 23.56 31.09
C LEU A 212 -10.19 24.27 30.55
N MET A 213 -10.49 24.16 29.26
CA MET A 213 -11.74 24.72 28.71
C MET A 213 -12.98 24.06 29.32
N ARG A 214 -12.97 22.73 29.46
CA ARG A 214 -14.07 22.01 30.13
C ARG A 214 -14.22 22.41 31.59
N LEU A 215 -13.10 22.59 32.27
CA LEU A 215 -13.11 23.04 33.66
C LEU A 215 -13.75 24.43 33.80
N GLN A 216 -13.36 25.35 32.91
CA GLN A 216 -14.01 26.67 32.83
C GLN A 216 -15.51 26.58 32.49
N GLU A 217 -15.87 25.70 31.54
CA GLU A 217 -17.30 25.49 31.24
C GLU A 217 -18.07 24.92 32.43
N TYR A 218 -17.46 23.98 33.19
CA TYR A 218 -18.08 23.46 34.42
C TYR A 218 -18.16 24.52 35.51
N GLU A 219 -17.13 25.35 35.71
CA GLU A 219 -17.18 26.47 36.65
C GLU A 219 -18.30 27.47 36.30
N VAL A 220 -18.45 27.78 35.02
CA VAL A 220 -19.56 28.64 34.55
C VAL A 220 -20.92 27.95 34.72
N LYS A 221 -21.01 26.65 34.48
CA LYS A 221 -22.26 25.89 34.70
C LYS A 221 -22.60 25.76 36.19
N THR A 222 -21.59 25.50 37.04
CA THR A 222 -21.81 25.45 38.50
C THR A 222 -22.23 26.82 39.05
N GLN A 223 -21.57 27.91 38.61
CA GLN A 223 -21.97 29.25 39.01
C GLN A 223 -23.40 29.60 38.54
N LYS A 224 -23.78 29.17 37.33
CA LYS A 224 -25.18 29.34 36.86
C LYS A 224 -26.15 28.49 37.68
N ALA A 225 -25.80 27.24 37.96
CA ALA A 225 -26.62 26.33 38.74
C ALA A 225 -26.76 26.83 40.21
N GLU A 226 -25.68 27.34 40.81
CA GLU A 226 -25.71 27.95 42.13
C GLU A 226 -26.60 29.21 42.17
N LYS A 227 -26.53 30.02 41.10
CA LYS A 227 -27.38 31.18 40.94
C LYS A 227 -28.85 30.81 40.76
N GLU A 228 -29.11 29.82 39.89
CA GLU A 228 -30.47 29.28 39.70
C GLU A 228 -31.01 28.63 40.97
N LEU A 229 -30.15 27.89 41.69
CA LEU A 229 -30.51 27.31 42.98
C LEU A 229 -30.84 28.42 44.02
N SER A 230 -30.00 29.46 44.09
CA SER A 230 -30.25 30.63 44.97
C SER A 230 -31.56 31.32 44.59
N ASP A 231 -31.82 31.50 43.29
CA ASP A 231 -33.07 32.09 42.80
C ASP A 231 -34.27 31.19 43.08
N GLN A 232 -34.10 29.85 43.03
CA GLN A 232 -35.14 28.89 43.39
C GLN A 232 -35.42 28.89 44.91
N ILE A 233 -34.37 28.97 45.74
CA ILE A 233 -34.50 29.07 47.18
C ILE A 233 -35.23 30.36 47.55
N GLN A 234 -34.87 31.49 46.91
CA GLN A 234 -35.58 32.74 47.14
C GLN A 234 -37.06 32.65 46.73
N ARG A 235 -37.35 32.02 45.60
CA ARG A 235 -38.74 31.79 45.16
C ARG A 235 -39.49 30.84 46.11
N ALA A 236 -38.82 29.78 46.59
CA ALA A 236 -39.41 28.87 47.57
C ALA A 236 -39.73 29.59 48.88
N ILE A 237 -38.82 30.46 49.37
CA ILE A 237 -39.05 31.27 50.53
C ILE A 237 -40.24 32.23 50.34
N GLN A 238 -40.30 32.88 49.16
CA GLN A 238 -41.43 33.75 48.81
C GLN A 238 -42.75 32.98 48.75
N LEU A 239 -42.74 31.80 48.11
CA LEU A 239 -43.93 30.94 48.05
C LEU A 239 -44.33 30.41 49.41
N GLU A 240 -43.36 30.15 50.26
CA GLU A 240 -43.66 29.73 51.68
C GLU A 240 -44.23 30.87 52.50
N GLU A 241 -43.75 32.10 52.30
CA GLU A 241 -44.36 33.28 52.89
C GLU A 241 -45.75 33.57 52.32
N GLU A 242 -45.95 33.41 51.01
CA GLU A 242 -47.27 33.52 50.39
C GLU A 242 -48.22 32.42 50.88
N ARG A 243 -47.73 31.17 50.96
CA ARG A 243 -48.47 30.06 51.53
C ARG A 243 -48.86 30.36 53.02
N ARG A 244 -47.93 30.90 53.80
CA ARG A 244 -48.22 31.27 55.16
C ARG A 244 -49.28 32.38 55.23
N ARG A 245 -49.17 33.42 54.37
CA ARG A 245 -50.18 34.48 54.27
C ARG A 245 -51.53 33.90 53.79
N ALA A 246 -51.53 33.01 52.78
CA ALA A 246 -52.73 32.36 52.31
C ALA A 246 -53.31 31.44 53.40
N GLN A 247 -52.44 30.81 54.21
CA GLN A 247 -52.89 30.00 55.38
C GLN A 247 -53.45 30.86 56.49
N GLU A 248 -52.82 31.99 56.78
CA GLU A 248 -53.37 32.99 57.72
C GLU A 248 -54.67 33.62 57.20
N GLU A 249 -54.80 33.83 55.86
CA GLU A 249 -56.04 34.23 55.23
C GLU A 249 -57.12 33.12 55.28
N ALA A 250 -56.66 31.85 55.01
CA ALA A 250 -57.57 30.68 55.07
C ALA A 250 -58.09 30.48 56.56
N GLU A 251 -57.23 30.66 57.57
CA GLU A 251 -57.66 30.62 58.96
C GLU A 251 -58.61 31.79 59.32
N ARG A 252 -58.36 32.98 58.72
CA ARG A 252 -59.30 34.08 58.83
C ARG A 252 -60.64 33.77 58.13
N LEU A 253 -60.51 33.18 56.86
CA LEU A 253 -61.66 32.77 56.11
C LEU A 253 -62.41 31.58 56.77
N GLU A 254 -61.65 30.65 57.43
CA GLU A 254 -62.31 29.61 58.27
C GLU A 254 -62.99 30.17 59.53
N ALA A 255 -62.35 31.18 60.12
CA ALA A 255 -63.02 31.90 61.20
C ALA A 255 -64.26 32.68 60.70
N ASP A 256 -64.13 33.33 59.51
CA ASP A 256 -65.23 33.97 58.83
C ASP A 256 -66.25 32.96 58.32
N ARG A 257 -65.81 31.74 57.90
CA ARG A 257 -66.67 30.65 57.47
C ARG A 257 -67.41 30.02 58.68
N LEU A 258 -66.78 29.93 59.86
CA LEU A 258 -67.47 29.56 61.08
C LEU A 258 -68.51 30.61 61.45
N ALA A 259 -68.17 31.91 61.25
CA ALA A 259 -69.13 33.01 61.43
C ALA A 259 -70.22 32.97 60.30
N ALA A 260 -69.82 32.58 59.04
CA ALA A 260 -70.73 32.43 57.93
C ALA A 260 -71.52 31.11 58.00
N LEU A 261 -71.03 30.03 58.71
CA LEU A 261 -71.82 28.81 58.96
C LEU A 261 -72.95 29.08 59.97
N GLN A 262 -72.78 30.05 60.79
CA GLN A 262 -73.93 30.58 61.58
C GLN A 262 -74.88 31.39 60.68
N ALA A 263 -74.35 31.92 59.50
CA ALA A 263 -75.18 32.55 58.50
C ALA A 263 -75.66 31.56 57.39
N LYS A 264 -75.22 30.27 57.47
CA LYS A 264 -75.44 29.27 56.44
C LYS A 264 -76.82 28.61 56.39
N GLU A 265 -77.64 28.73 57.40
CA GLU A 265 -79.03 28.31 57.27
C GLU A 265 -79.82 29.10 56.23
N GLU A 266 -79.20 30.21 55.78
CA GLU A 266 -79.83 31.06 54.76
C GLU A 266 -79.23 30.90 53.35
N LEU A 267 -78.10 30.14 53.18
CA LEU A 267 -77.34 30.11 51.90
C LEU A 267 -77.25 28.74 51.23
N GLU A 268 -78.09 27.76 51.58
CA GLU A 268 -78.18 26.46 50.89
C GLU A 268 -78.65 26.56 49.42
N ARG A 269 -78.89 27.76 48.95
CA ARG A 269 -79.26 28.00 47.53
C ARG A 269 -78.10 28.31 46.54
N GLN A 270 -76.87 28.50 47.04
CA GLN A 270 -75.77 28.92 46.20
C GLN A 270 -74.64 27.84 46.00
N THR A 271 -74.88 26.61 46.47
CA THR A 271 -73.85 25.55 46.38
C THR A 271 -73.74 24.78 45.09
N MET A 272 -74.47 25.17 44.07
CA MET A 272 -74.40 24.45 42.76
C MET A 272 -73.31 24.96 41.81
N ASP A 273 -72.68 26.10 42.02
CA ASP A 273 -71.68 26.68 41.11
C ASP A 273 -70.21 26.47 41.50
N GLN A 274 -69.93 25.87 42.64
CA GLN A 274 -68.54 25.64 43.06
C GLN A 274 -67.91 24.30 42.69
N ILE A 275 -68.68 23.39 42.13
CA ILE A 275 -68.18 22.06 41.72
C ILE A 275 -67.36 22.13 40.43
N LYS A 276 -67.55 23.14 39.60
CA LYS A 276 -66.80 23.30 38.33
C LYS A 276 -65.36 23.86 38.47
N SER A 277 -65.02 24.50 39.58
CA SER A 277 -63.64 25.03 39.74
C SER A 277 -62.65 24.01 40.31
N GLN A 278 -63.10 22.91 40.91
CA GLN A 278 -62.20 21.88 41.46
C GLN A 278 -61.66 20.93 40.36
N GLU A 279 -62.33 20.75 39.22
CA GLU A 279 -61.82 19.95 38.14
C GLU A 279 -60.69 20.62 37.36
N GLN A 280 -60.66 21.97 37.33
CA GLN A 280 -59.57 22.69 36.65
C GLN A 280 -58.27 22.69 37.48
N LEU A 281 -58.34 22.73 38.79
CA LEU A 281 -57.17 22.65 39.67
C LEU A 281 -56.54 21.25 39.71
N ALA A 282 -57.34 20.18 39.51
CA ALA A 282 -56.84 18.81 39.44
C ALA A 282 -56.03 18.53 38.16
N THR A 283 -56.39 19.17 37.05
CA THR A 283 -55.65 19.06 35.81
C THR A 283 -54.30 19.79 35.82
N GLU A 284 -54.25 20.98 36.44
CA GLU A 284 -52.96 21.69 36.61
C GLU A 284 -52.00 20.94 37.52
N LEU A 285 -52.52 20.30 38.60
CA LEU A 285 -51.67 19.50 39.49
C LEU A 285 -51.11 18.25 38.81
N ALA A 286 -51.86 17.64 37.87
CA ALA A 286 -51.40 16.52 37.08
C ALA A 286 -50.30 16.91 36.07
N GLU A 287 -50.40 18.13 35.51
CA GLU A 287 -49.37 18.64 34.58
C GLU A 287 -48.03 18.94 35.32
N TYR A 288 -48.12 19.49 36.55
CA TYR A 288 -46.89 19.74 37.37
C TYR A 288 -46.25 18.43 37.82
N THR A 289 -47.02 17.40 38.18
CA THR A 289 -46.45 16.07 38.55
C THR A 289 -45.79 15.37 37.34
N ALA A 290 -46.33 15.51 36.13
CA ALA A 290 -45.70 15.00 34.92
C ALA A 290 -44.38 15.72 34.59
N LYS A 291 -44.32 17.03 34.86
CA LYS A 291 -43.11 17.83 34.67
C LYS A 291 -42.01 17.48 35.65
N ILE A 292 -42.36 17.16 36.89
CA ILE A 292 -41.43 16.68 37.94
C ILE A 292 -40.86 15.32 37.54
N ALA A 293 -41.69 14.37 37.02
CA ALA A 293 -41.24 13.06 36.61
C ALA A 293 -40.24 13.13 35.44
N LEU A 294 -40.44 14.05 34.49
CA LEU A 294 -39.48 14.31 33.40
C LEU A 294 -38.14 14.89 33.87
N LEU A 295 -38.17 15.74 34.87
CA LEU A 295 -36.96 16.30 35.45
C LEU A 295 -36.16 15.28 36.27
N GLU A 296 -36.85 14.36 36.95
CA GLU A 296 -36.21 13.25 37.67
C GLU A 296 -35.57 12.24 36.70
N GLU A 297 -36.22 11.98 35.57
CA GLU A 297 -35.63 11.12 34.53
C GLU A 297 -34.40 11.76 33.89
N ALA A 298 -34.47 13.06 33.61
CA ALA A 298 -33.31 13.81 33.08
C ALA A 298 -32.14 13.85 34.10
N ARG A 299 -32.44 13.94 35.38
CA ARG A 299 -31.44 13.86 36.45
C ARG A 299 -30.76 12.48 36.49
N ARG A 300 -31.52 11.39 36.44
CA ARG A 300 -30.98 10.02 36.43
C ARG A 300 -30.07 9.76 35.21
N ARG A 301 -30.44 10.30 34.03
CA ARG A 301 -29.57 10.21 32.85
C ARG A 301 -28.24 10.94 33.06
N LYS A 302 -28.28 12.11 33.69
CA LYS A 302 -27.06 12.88 34.00
C LYS A 302 -26.20 12.22 35.09
N GLU A 303 -26.80 11.59 36.07
CA GLU A 303 -26.08 10.80 37.06
C GLU A 303 -25.39 9.58 36.44
N SER A 304 -26.06 8.89 35.48
CA SER A 304 -25.48 7.78 34.73
C SER A 304 -24.31 8.24 33.83
N GLU A 305 -24.43 9.39 33.17
CA GLU A 305 -23.34 9.96 32.37
C GLU A 305 -22.12 10.30 33.27
N VAL A 306 -22.34 10.80 34.44
CA VAL A 306 -21.26 11.11 35.41
C VAL A 306 -20.55 9.83 35.87
N GLU A 307 -21.29 8.75 36.14
CA GLU A 307 -20.70 7.46 36.51
C GLU A 307 -19.85 6.87 35.38
N GLU A 308 -20.33 6.95 34.12
CA GLU A 308 -19.54 6.52 32.96
C GLU A 308 -18.25 7.33 32.80
N TRP A 309 -18.31 8.64 33.06
CA TRP A 309 -17.10 9.47 33.00
C TRP A 309 -16.12 9.17 34.14
N GLN A 310 -16.62 8.81 35.31
CA GLN A 310 -15.76 8.41 36.42
C GLN A 310 -15.06 7.06 36.15
N ILE A 311 -15.76 6.14 35.50
CA ILE A 311 -15.17 4.85 35.07
C ILE A 311 -14.08 5.08 34.05
N ARG A 312 -14.34 5.87 32.99
CA ARG A 312 -13.34 6.22 31.97
C ARG A 312 -12.13 6.97 32.56
N ALA A 313 -12.35 7.83 33.54
CA ALA A 313 -11.26 8.52 34.21
C ALA A 313 -10.39 7.57 35.03
N LYS A 314 -10.98 6.53 35.65
CA LYS A 314 -10.24 5.48 36.35
C LYS A 314 -9.44 4.61 35.40
N GLU A 315 -10.07 4.18 34.30
CA GLU A 315 -9.40 3.40 33.26
C GLU A 315 -8.20 4.16 32.67
N ALA A 316 -8.37 5.46 32.39
CA ALA A 316 -7.28 6.30 31.90
C ALA A 316 -6.14 6.48 32.95
N GLN A 317 -6.47 6.51 34.24
CA GLN A 317 -5.46 6.52 35.28
C GLN A 317 -4.73 5.18 35.44
N GLU A 318 -5.44 4.07 35.29
CA GLU A 318 -4.85 2.73 35.32
C GLU A 318 -3.92 2.49 34.12
N ASP A 319 -4.31 2.96 32.93
CA ASP A 319 -3.47 2.89 31.72
C ASP A 319 -2.22 3.78 31.85
N LEU A 320 -2.33 4.91 32.51
CA LEU A 320 -1.19 5.80 32.76
C LEU A 320 -0.21 5.21 33.78
N VAL A 321 -0.72 4.41 34.72
CA VAL A 321 0.12 3.64 35.66
C VAL A 321 0.80 2.49 34.93
N LYS A 322 0.07 1.72 34.10
CA LYS A 322 0.62 0.61 33.30
C LYS A 322 1.73 1.08 32.36
N THR A 323 1.49 2.19 31.65
CA THR A 323 2.50 2.75 30.75
C THR A 323 3.74 3.27 31.50
N LYS A 324 3.58 3.78 32.73
CA LYS A 324 4.73 4.12 33.57
C LYS A 324 5.48 2.88 34.08
N GLU A 325 4.78 1.81 34.39
CA GLU A 325 5.39 0.55 34.80
C GLU A 325 6.09 -0.15 33.64
N GLU A 326 5.49 -0.14 32.45
CA GLU A 326 6.11 -0.66 31.22
C GLU A 326 7.36 0.15 30.83
N LEU A 327 7.34 1.47 30.97
CA LEU A 327 8.50 2.32 30.75
C LEU A 327 9.64 2.03 31.75
N HIS A 328 9.29 1.73 33.00
CA HIS A 328 10.25 1.35 34.02
C HIS A 328 10.83 -0.04 33.77
N LEU A 329 10.02 -0.99 33.24
CA LEU A 329 10.46 -2.34 32.91
C LEU A 329 11.43 -2.35 31.71
N VAL A 330 11.16 -1.49 30.70
CA VAL A 330 12.03 -1.35 29.51
C VAL A 330 13.37 -0.70 29.86
N MET A 331 13.43 0.18 30.87
CA MET A 331 14.67 0.82 31.29
C MET A 331 15.52 -0.06 32.23
N THR A 332 14.98 -1.16 32.76
CA THR A 332 15.69 -2.02 33.73
C THR A 332 16.02 -3.40 33.22
N ALA A 333 15.67 -3.72 31.97
CA ALA A 333 16.01 -5.02 31.39
C ALA A 333 17.46 -5.08 30.93
N PRO A 334 18.19 -6.12 31.34
CA PRO A 334 19.58 -6.30 30.89
C PRO A 334 19.63 -6.74 29.42
N PRO A 335 20.70 -6.39 28.69
CA PRO A 335 20.81 -6.73 27.29
C PRO A 335 20.94 -8.24 27.07
N PRO A 336 20.36 -8.78 25.98
CA PRO A 336 20.44 -10.20 25.68
C PRO A 336 21.84 -10.62 25.28
N PRO A 337 22.22 -11.88 25.56
CA PRO A 337 23.54 -12.39 25.26
C PRO A 337 23.74 -12.61 23.75
N PRO A 338 24.98 -12.55 23.26
CA PRO A 338 25.27 -12.68 21.84
C PRO A 338 25.09 -14.13 21.35
N PRO A 339 24.71 -14.31 20.07
CA PRO A 339 24.54 -15.63 19.50
C PRO A 339 25.87 -16.36 19.23
N PRO A 340 25.86 -17.68 19.20
CA PRO A 340 27.08 -18.47 19.07
C PRO A 340 27.65 -18.43 17.64
N VAL A 341 28.95 -18.40 17.62
CA VAL A 341 29.80 -18.44 16.43
C VAL A 341 29.81 -19.86 15.87
N TYR A 342 29.55 -20.01 14.60
CA TYR A 342 29.81 -21.24 13.87
C TYR A 342 31.09 -21.11 13.05
N GLU A 343 31.97 -22.06 13.25
CA GLU A 343 33.21 -22.20 12.52
C GLU A 343 33.03 -22.72 11.09
N PRO A 344 33.91 -22.37 10.16
CA PRO A 344 33.79 -22.78 8.78
C PRO A 344 34.45 -24.14 8.52
N VAL A 345 33.77 -24.97 7.79
CA VAL A 345 34.33 -26.25 7.30
C VAL A 345 34.96 -26.02 5.91
N ASN A 346 36.20 -26.39 5.86
CA ASN A 346 37.10 -26.36 4.70
C ASN A 346 36.76 -27.52 3.74
N TYR A 347 36.64 -27.27 2.43
CA TYR A 347 36.85 -28.30 1.44
C TYR A 347 37.77 -27.83 0.31
N HIS A 348 38.71 -28.69 0.04
CA HIS A 348 39.83 -28.58 -0.87
C HIS A 348 39.50 -28.53 -2.35
N VAL A 349 40.36 -27.82 -3.01
CA VAL A 349 40.56 -27.67 -4.46
C VAL A 349 41.10 -28.97 -5.08
N HIS A 350 40.69 -29.26 -6.29
CA HIS A 350 41.55 -29.88 -7.29
C HIS A 350 41.39 -29.22 -8.65
N ASP A 351 42.50 -28.74 -9.09
CA ASP A 351 42.85 -28.21 -10.39
C ASP A 351 42.92 -29.34 -11.41
N ASN A 352 42.54 -29.11 -12.63
CA ASN A 352 43.28 -29.57 -13.79
C ASN A 352 42.86 -28.85 -15.08
N LEU A 353 43.86 -28.32 -15.68
CA LEU A 353 43.98 -27.75 -17.04
C LEU A 353 44.08 -28.84 -18.08
N GLN A 354 43.57 -28.53 -19.28
CA GLN A 354 44.16 -28.75 -20.61
C GLN A 354 43.09 -28.61 -21.66
N ASP A 355 43.17 -27.77 -22.53
CA ASP A 355 43.79 -27.23 -23.72
C ASP A 355 43.56 -28.07 -25.02
N GLU A 356 43.51 -27.32 -26.11
CA GLU A 356 43.50 -27.67 -27.52
C GLU A 356 42.18 -28.19 -28.12
N GLY A 357 41.65 -27.63 -29.18
CA GLY A 357 42.12 -26.87 -30.32
C GLY A 357 41.28 -27.24 -31.53
N SER A 358 41.18 -26.30 -32.43
CA SER A 358 40.91 -26.52 -33.87
C SER A 358 39.51 -26.30 -34.43
N GLU A 359 39.34 -25.15 -34.99
CA GLU A 359 39.03 -24.72 -36.35
C GLU A 359 37.84 -25.33 -37.12
N TYR A 360 37.14 -24.39 -37.74
CA TYR A 360 36.21 -24.40 -38.86
C TYR A 360 34.72 -24.62 -38.58
N SER A 361 34.09 -23.54 -38.34
CA SER A 361 32.85 -23.16 -39.07
C SER A 361 32.53 -21.69 -38.76
N ALA A 362 32.52 -20.86 -39.76
CA ALA A 362 32.54 -19.40 -39.66
C ALA A 362 31.33 -18.76 -38.93
N TYR A 363 30.31 -19.53 -38.53
CA TYR A 363 29.08 -19.02 -37.97
C TYR A 363 28.41 -19.98 -36.95
N SER A 364 29.20 -20.54 -36.05
CA SER A 364 28.69 -21.39 -34.97
C SER A 364 29.22 -20.93 -33.63
N ALA A 365 28.35 -20.89 -32.64
CA ALA A 365 28.72 -20.61 -31.25
C ALA A 365 28.28 -21.77 -30.37
N GLU A 366 29.24 -22.36 -29.66
CA GLU A 366 28.94 -23.34 -28.63
C GLU A 366 28.74 -22.66 -27.28
N PHE A 367 27.73 -23.11 -26.57
CA PHE A 367 27.38 -22.65 -25.26
C PHE A 367 27.71 -23.77 -24.24
N SER A 368 28.83 -23.60 -23.52
CA SER A 368 29.18 -24.53 -22.46
C SER A 368 28.46 -24.16 -21.19
N SER A 369 27.68 -25.10 -20.62
CA SER A 369 27.01 -24.96 -19.32
C SER A 369 27.62 -25.85 -18.24
N GLU A 370 28.75 -26.54 -18.53
CA GLU A 370 29.39 -27.44 -17.57
C GLU A 370 29.94 -26.69 -16.32
N GLY A 371 29.60 -27.20 -15.16
CA GLY A 371 30.12 -26.70 -13.87
C GLY A 371 29.43 -25.48 -13.30
N ILE A 372 28.31 -25.01 -13.88
CA ILE A 372 27.63 -23.80 -13.43
C ILE A 372 26.48 -24.15 -12.51
N ARG A 373 26.57 -23.69 -11.24
CA ARG A 373 25.46 -23.75 -10.30
C ARG A 373 24.42 -22.70 -10.69
N ASN A 374 23.22 -23.14 -11.01
CA ASN A 374 22.09 -22.26 -11.30
C ASN A 374 21.41 -21.80 -9.99
N ASP A 375 22.17 -21.15 -9.12
CA ASP A 375 21.70 -20.67 -7.81
C ASP A 375 20.83 -19.40 -7.95
N ARG A 376 20.80 -18.79 -9.12
CA ARG A 376 20.00 -17.63 -9.44
C ARG A 376 18.64 -18.03 -9.95
N ASN A 377 17.70 -18.22 -9.04
CA ASN A 377 16.29 -18.51 -9.36
C ASN A 377 15.59 -17.32 -10.08
N GLU A 378 16.18 -16.85 -11.19
CA GLU A 378 15.63 -15.72 -11.97
C GLU A 378 14.24 -16.07 -12.52
N GLU A 379 13.97 -17.36 -12.74
CA GLU A 379 12.65 -17.85 -13.15
C GLU A 379 11.60 -17.81 -12.03
N LYS A 380 12.04 -17.84 -10.77
CA LYS A 380 11.15 -17.70 -9.60
C LYS A 380 10.92 -16.24 -9.20
N ARG A 381 11.37 -15.32 -10.01
CA ARG A 381 11.21 -13.90 -9.72
C ARG A 381 9.73 -13.54 -9.66
N ILE A 382 9.41 -12.68 -8.73
CA ILE A 382 8.11 -12.02 -8.60
C ILE A 382 8.25 -10.54 -8.96
N THR A 383 7.18 -9.91 -9.40
CA THR A 383 7.19 -8.51 -9.79
C THR A 383 7.50 -7.59 -8.61
N GLU A 384 8.03 -6.40 -8.87
CA GLU A 384 8.30 -5.42 -7.82
C GLU A 384 7.01 -4.97 -7.12
N ALA A 385 5.90 -4.91 -7.86
CA ALA A 385 4.59 -4.63 -7.30
C ALA A 385 4.12 -5.71 -6.30
N GLU A 386 4.45 -6.98 -6.53
CA GLU A 386 4.13 -8.06 -5.57
C GLU A 386 5.05 -8.05 -4.33
N LYS A 387 6.29 -7.52 -4.45
CA LYS A 387 7.25 -7.44 -3.34
C LYS A 387 7.06 -6.22 -2.47
N ASN A 388 6.57 -5.14 -3.03
CA ASN A 388 6.56 -3.83 -2.40
C ASN A 388 5.15 -3.24 -2.42
N GLU A 389 4.47 -3.30 -1.28
CA GLU A 389 3.10 -2.78 -1.12
C GLU A 389 2.96 -1.29 -1.43
N ARG A 390 4.02 -0.49 -1.20
CA ARG A 390 4.02 0.92 -1.56
C ARG A 390 3.93 1.08 -3.07
N VAL A 391 4.81 0.39 -3.81
CA VAL A 391 4.81 0.40 -5.28
C VAL A 391 3.48 -0.12 -5.82
N GLN A 392 2.94 -1.18 -5.24
CA GLN A 392 1.64 -1.73 -5.61
C GLN A 392 0.51 -0.71 -5.46
N ARG A 393 0.46 0.00 -4.34
CA ARG A 393 -0.56 1.04 -4.10
C ARG A 393 -0.41 2.20 -5.07
N GLN A 394 0.82 2.66 -5.31
CA GLN A 394 1.11 3.72 -6.26
C GLN A 394 0.70 3.34 -7.69
N LEU A 395 1.07 2.14 -8.15
CA LEU A 395 0.71 1.65 -9.48
C LEU A 395 -0.80 1.46 -9.64
N ARG A 396 -1.51 0.99 -8.60
CA ARG A 396 -2.98 0.89 -8.63
C ARG A 396 -3.63 2.26 -8.73
N ALA A 397 -3.22 3.20 -7.88
CA ALA A 397 -3.73 4.57 -7.91
C ALA A 397 -3.54 5.22 -9.29
N LEU A 398 -2.33 5.09 -9.88
CA LEU A 398 -2.05 5.56 -11.24
C LEU A 398 -2.92 4.88 -12.30
N THR A 399 -3.06 3.56 -12.21
CA THR A 399 -3.86 2.79 -13.18
C THR A 399 -5.32 3.22 -13.13
N ASP A 400 -5.88 3.37 -11.94
CA ASP A 400 -7.27 3.78 -11.72
C ASP A 400 -7.50 5.22 -12.21
N GLU A 401 -6.56 6.11 -11.94
CA GLU A 401 -6.59 7.50 -12.38
C GLU A 401 -6.51 7.62 -13.91
N LEU A 402 -5.57 6.91 -14.53
CA LEU A 402 -5.40 6.91 -15.98
C LEU A 402 -6.54 6.18 -16.70
N ALA A 403 -7.13 5.15 -16.09
CA ALA A 403 -8.28 4.44 -16.64
C ALA A 403 -9.49 5.36 -16.79
N GLN A 404 -9.74 6.27 -15.83
CA GLN A 404 -10.83 7.24 -15.91
C GLN A 404 -10.63 8.25 -17.05
N ALA A 405 -9.38 8.62 -17.34
CA ALA A 405 -9.04 9.59 -18.37
C ALA A 405 -8.84 8.95 -19.75
N ARG A 406 -8.85 7.62 -19.85
CA ARG A 406 -8.52 6.90 -21.08
C ARG A 406 -9.59 7.06 -22.15
N ASP A 407 -9.16 7.20 -23.40
CA ASP A 407 -10.03 7.16 -24.58
C ASP A 407 -10.14 5.73 -25.11
N GLU A 408 -11.28 5.09 -24.88
CA GLU A 408 -11.55 3.71 -25.32
C GLU A 408 -11.39 3.50 -26.84
N ASN A 409 -11.65 4.54 -27.65
CA ASN A 409 -11.52 4.47 -29.11
C ASN A 409 -10.07 4.48 -29.59
N LYS A 410 -9.13 4.82 -28.71
CA LYS A 410 -7.69 4.90 -29.04
C LYS A 410 -6.87 3.78 -28.40
N ARG A 411 -7.52 2.72 -27.93
CA ARG A 411 -6.84 1.52 -27.42
C ARG A 411 -6.07 0.82 -28.54
N THR A 412 -4.80 0.52 -28.26
CA THR A 412 -4.00 -0.31 -29.17
C THR A 412 -4.28 -1.78 -28.92
N HIS A 413 -3.97 -2.62 -29.91
CA HIS A 413 -4.07 -4.07 -29.76
C HIS A 413 -3.26 -4.60 -28.56
N ASN A 414 -2.06 -4.08 -28.34
CA ASN A 414 -1.24 -4.41 -27.17
C ASN A 414 -1.92 -4.06 -25.84
N ASP A 415 -2.68 -2.96 -25.78
CA ASP A 415 -3.41 -2.57 -24.56
C ASP A 415 -4.52 -3.59 -24.22
N ILE A 416 -5.15 -4.13 -25.26
CA ILE A 416 -6.19 -5.15 -25.11
C ILE A 416 -5.57 -6.43 -24.56
N ILE A 417 -4.47 -6.90 -25.18
CA ILE A 417 -3.76 -8.10 -24.72
C ILE A 417 -3.25 -7.92 -23.28
N HIS A 418 -2.64 -6.76 -22.98
CA HIS A 418 -2.15 -6.47 -21.63
C HIS A 418 -3.29 -6.52 -20.60
N SER A 419 -4.42 -5.88 -20.91
CA SER A 419 -5.58 -5.89 -20.02
C SER A 419 -6.10 -7.31 -19.78
N GLU A 420 -6.11 -8.15 -20.82
CA GLU A 420 -6.51 -9.55 -20.69
C GLU A 420 -5.50 -10.37 -19.87
N ASN A 421 -4.20 -10.16 -20.05
CA ASN A 421 -3.15 -10.79 -19.24
C ASN A 421 -3.28 -10.40 -17.76
N MET A 422 -3.52 -9.13 -17.48
CA MET A 422 -3.76 -8.65 -16.11
C MET A 422 -5.02 -9.27 -15.49
N ARG A 423 -6.11 -9.36 -16.26
CA ARG A 423 -7.36 -10.01 -15.83
C ARG A 423 -7.16 -11.49 -15.49
N GLN A 424 -6.32 -12.18 -16.24
CA GLN A 424 -5.96 -13.58 -15.99
C GLN A 424 -4.90 -13.76 -14.89
N GLY A 425 -4.44 -12.68 -14.27
CA GLY A 425 -3.39 -12.71 -13.23
C GLY A 425 -2.03 -13.15 -13.78
N ARG A 426 -1.80 -13.01 -15.08
CA ARG A 426 -0.53 -13.29 -15.74
C ARG A 426 0.41 -12.10 -15.55
N ASP A 427 1.65 -12.40 -15.22
CA ASP A 427 2.77 -11.46 -15.31
C ASP A 427 3.89 -12.07 -16.13
N LYS A 428 4.89 -11.26 -16.46
CA LYS A 428 6.06 -11.67 -17.25
C LYS A 428 6.72 -12.94 -16.71
N TYR A 429 6.92 -13.04 -15.43
CA TYR A 429 7.65 -14.16 -14.82
C TYR A 429 6.79 -15.41 -14.65
N LYS A 430 5.52 -15.25 -14.34
CA LYS A 430 4.56 -16.38 -14.31
C LYS A 430 4.42 -16.99 -15.70
N THR A 431 4.31 -16.14 -16.72
CA THR A 431 4.25 -16.58 -18.13
C THR A 431 5.54 -17.30 -18.54
N LEU A 432 6.72 -16.73 -18.21
CA LEU A 432 8.01 -17.39 -18.49
C LEU A 432 8.13 -18.75 -17.80
N ARG A 433 7.69 -18.88 -16.56
CA ARG A 433 7.66 -20.19 -15.86
C ARG A 433 6.75 -21.18 -16.56
N GLN A 434 5.58 -20.74 -16.99
CA GLN A 434 4.59 -21.59 -17.64
C GLN A 434 5.11 -22.13 -18.98
N ILE A 435 5.64 -21.27 -19.85
CA ILE A 435 6.12 -21.65 -21.19
C ILE A 435 7.42 -22.48 -21.19
N ARG A 436 8.11 -22.53 -20.07
CA ARG A 436 9.33 -23.34 -19.87
C ARG A 436 9.06 -24.67 -19.17
N GLN A 437 7.80 -24.94 -18.78
CA GLN A 437 7.40 -26.24 -18.27
C GLN A 437 7.41 -27.29 -19.39
N GLY A 438 7.62 -28.54 -19.03
CA GLY A 438 7.73 -29.63 -19.99
C GLY A 438 9.15 -29.84 -20.54
N ASN A 439 9.30 -30.86 -21.41
CA ASN A 439 10.59 -31.19 -21.98
C ASN A 439 10.84 -30.34 -23.25
N THR A 440 12.11 -30.21 -23.60
CA THR A 440 12.54 -29.39 -24.77
C THR A 440 11.95 -29.93 -26.07
N LYS A 441 11.78 -31.24 -26.23
CA LYS A 441 11.17 -31.85 -27.40
C LYS A 441 9.74 -31.39 -27.61
N GLN A 442 8.92 -31.46 -26.55
CA GLN A 442 7.52 -31.01 -26.60
C GLN A 442 7.40 -29.55 -27.06
N ARG A 443 8.24 -28.66 -26.52
CA ARG A 443 8.26 -27.25 -26.92
C ARG A 443 8.66 -27.01 -28.35
N ILE A 444 9.58 -27.86 -28.89
CA ILE A 444 9.96 -27.78 -30.32
C ILE A 444 8.82 -28.32 -31.19
N ASP A 445 8.16 -29.40 -30.78
CA ASP A 445 7.00 -29.94 -31.49
C ASP A 445 5.84 -28.94 -31.52
N GLU A 446 5.57 -28.22 -30.43
CA GLU A 446 4.60 -27.13 -30.36
C GLU A 446 4.96 -25.98 -31.33
N PHE A 447 6.23 -25.57 -31.39
CA PHE A 447 6.68 -24.56 -32.35
C PHE A 447 6.49 -24.99 -33.80
N GLU A 448 6.78 -26.24 -34.08
CA GLU A 448 6.59 -26.79 -35.44
C GLU A 448 5.10 -26.97 -35.77
N ALA A 449 4.24 -27.07 -34.76
CA ALA A 449 2.79 -27.16 -34.95
C ALA A 449 2.15 -25.79 -35.23
N MET A 450 2.71 -24.70 -34.67
CA MET A 450 2.25 -23.32 -34.92
C MET A 450 2.35 -22.99 -36.44
#